data_86a04fd27c1f5a0df1ad5aa141342212
#
_entry.id   86a04fd27c1f5a0df1ad5aa141342212
#
_cell.length_a   1.000
_cell.length_b   1.000
_cell.length_c   1.000
_cell.angle_alpha   90.00
_cell.angle_beta   90.00
_cell.angle_gamma   90.00
#
_symmetry.space_group_name_H-M   'P 1'
#
loop_
_entity.id
_entity.type
_entity.pdbx_description
1 polymer ?
#
loop_
_entity_poly.entity_id
_entity_poly.type
_entity_poly.pdbx_seq_one_letter_code
_entity_poly.pdbx_strand_id
1 'polypeptide(L)'
;IAMIYLNLVAAMDAINMMKKDEAKKYFMEAWRIAKPDDLIEGIGEHHGLLQGLIETCMRKEYPKDYARIIDITYRFSAGWRRIHNPDTNEDVADNLTTTEFTIAMLANRGWTNKEIAEYMDITQRTVKQHLTCVFNKLNITNRKQLKDFMLR
;
A
#
# COMPACT_ATOMS: atom_id res chain seq x y z
N ILE A 1 -21.39 -3.91 -5.49
CA ILE A 1 -20.25 -4.55 -4.82
C ILE A 1 -19.33 -5.24 -5.85
N ALA A 2 -19.82 -6.18 -6.69
CA ALA A 2 -18.99 -6.91 -7.65
C ALA A 2 -18.13 -6.00 -8.55
N MET A 3 -18.70 -4.91 -9.07
CA MET A 3 -17.97 -3.95 -9.92
C MET A 3 -16.86 -3.21 -9.17
N ILE A 4 -17.00 -2.97 -7.86
CA ILE A 4 -15.93 -2.39 -7.03
C ILE A 4 -14.74 -3.35 -7.03
N TYR A 5 -14.96 -4.61 -6.66
CA TYR A 5 -13.89 -5.60 -6.60
C TYR A 5 -13.25 -5.90 -7.96
N LEU A 6 -14.02 -5.96 -9.04
CA LEU A 6 -13.47 -6.12 -10.39
C LEU A 6 -12.51 -4.98 -10.75
N ASN A 7 -12.88 -3.75 -10.44
CA ASN A 7 -12.00 -2.60 -10.66
C ASN A 7 -10.78 -2.60 -9.72
N LEU A 8 -10.92 -3.02 -8.46
CA LEU A 8 -9.77 -3.17 -7.57
C LEU A 8 -8.80 -4.24 -8.08
N VAL A 9 -9.28 -5.39 -8.52
CA VAL A 9 -8.44 -6.45 -9.12
C VAL A 9 -7.74 -5.95 -10.38
N ALA A 10 -8.47 -5.25 -11.28
CA ALA A 10 -7.86 -4.65 -12.46
C ALA A 10 -6.80 -3.59 -12.12
N ALA A 11 -7.01 -2.81 -11.06
CA ALA A 11 -6.02 -1.86 -10.57
C ALA A 11 -4.77 -2.57 -10.02
N MET A 12 -4.94 -3.67 -9.28
CA MET A 12 -3.85 -4.50 -8.75
C MET A 12 -3.03 -5.12 -9.90
N ASP A 13 -3.70 -5.65 -10.92
CA ASP A 13 -3.04 -6.24 -12.09
C ASP A 13 -2.26 -5.16 -12.87
N ALA A 14 -2.88 -4.03 -13.16
CA ALA A 14 -2.24 -2.93 -13.86
C ALA A 14 -1.00 -2.41 -13.11
N ILE A 15 -1.05 -2.26 -11.77
CA ILE A 15 0.13 -1.80 -11.01
C ILE A 15 1.22 -2.88 -10.96
N ASN A 16 0.88 -4.16 -10.93
CA ASN A 16 1.83 -5.25 -11.04
C ASN A 16 2.57 -5.23 -12.39
N MET A 17 1.87 -4.82 -13.45
CA MET A 17 2.44 -4.62 -14.79
C MET A 17 3.12 -3.25 -14.96
N MET A 18 3.28 -2.45 -13.90
CA MET A 18 3.83 -1.09 -13.92
C MET A 18 3.03 -0.09 -14.78
N LYS A 19 1.79 -0.38 -15.11
CA LYS A 19 0.88 0.48 -15.86
C LYS A 19 0.16 1.46 -14.92
N LYS A 20 0.91 2.45 -14.45
CA LYS A 20 0.50 3.38 -13.38
C LYS A 20 -0.81 4.12 -13.68
N ASP A 21 -0.98 4.61 -14.90
CA ASP A 21 -2.15 5.40 -15.28
C ASP A 21 -3.42 4.53 -15.40
N GLU A 22 -3.27 3.31 -15.94
CA GLU A 22 -4.37 2.33 -15.97
C GLU A 22 -4.77 1.93 -14.55
N ALA A 23 -3.79 1.67 -13.68
CA ALA A 23 -4.04 1.33 -12.28
C ALA A 23 -4.82 2.43 -11.55
N LYS A 24 -4.40 3.69 -11.69
CA LYS A 24 -5.11 4.85 -11.14
C LYS A 24 -6.53 4.97 -11.68
N LYS A 25 -6.72 4.77 -12.98
CA LYS A 25 -8.04 4.82 -13.62
C LYS A 25 -8.98 3.78 -13.02
N TYR A 26 -8.57 2.52 -12.93
CA TYR A 26 -9.39 1.45 -12.35
C TYR A 26 -9.66 1.69 -10.86
N PHE A 27 -8.67 2.11 -10.10
CA PHE A 27 -8.85 2.43 -8.69
C PHE A 27 -9.88 3.57 -8.49
N MET A 28 -9.78 4.65 -9.26
CA MET A 28 -10.72 5.77 -9.17
C MET A 28 -12.13 5.38 -9.62
N GLU A 29 -12.27 4.46 -10.56
CA GLU A 29 -13.58 3.92 -10.93
C GLU A 29 -14.18 3.08 -9.79
N ALA A 30 -13.39 2.23 -9.12
CA ALA A 30 -13.83 1.54 -7.92
C ALA A 30 -14.29 2.52 -6.84
N TRP A 31 -13.52 3.58 -6.60
CA TRP A 31 -13.84 4.64 -5.65
C TRP A 31 -15.15 5.35 -6.01
N ARG A 32 -15.32 5.73 -7.28
CA ARG A 32 -16.53 6.40 -7.77
C ARG A 32 -17.80 5.57 -7.51
N ILE A 33 -17.70 4.25 -7.64
CA ILE A 33 -18.81 3.32 -7.38
C ILE A 33 -19.04 3.12 -5.88
N ALA A 34 -17.97 3.04 -5.09
CA ALA A 34 -18.02 2.73 -3.66
C ALA A 34 -18.50 3.92 -2.82
N LYS A 35 -18.07 5.14 -3.18
CA LYS A 35 -18.28 6.35 -2.36
C LYS A 35 -19.74 6.67 -2.04
N PRO A 36 -20.71 6.63 -2.97
CA PRO A 36 -22.10 7.00 -2.71
C PRO A 36 -22.77 6.19 -1.60
N ASP A 37 -22.40 4.91 -1.50
CA ASP A 37 -22.97 3.95 -0.55
C ASP A 37 -22.01 3.64 0.63
N ASP A 38 -20.92 4.40 0.74
CA ASP A 38 -19.88 4.26 1.77
C ASP A 38 -19.24 2.85 1.83
N LEU A 39 -19.12 2.17 0.70
CA LEU A 39 -18.58 0.81 0.58
C LEU A 39 -17.05 0.81 0.53
N ILE A 40 -16.41 1.36 1.55
CA ILE A 40 -14.96 1.62 1.58
C ILE A 40 -14.13 0.50 2.23
N GLU A 41 -14.77 -0.44 2.93
CA GLU A 41 -14.09 -1.54 3.65
C GLU A 41 -13.15 -2.33 2.74
N GLY A 42 -13.65 -2.79 1.59
CA GLY A 42 -12.85 -3.56 0.64
C GLY A 42 -11.62 -2.83 0.09
N ILE A 43 -11.65 -1.49 0.05
CA ILE A 43 -10.48 -0.69 -0.34
C ILE A 43 -9.41 -0.75 0.74
N GLY A 44 -9.81 -0.56 2.01
CA GLY A 44 -8.88 -0.59 3.15
C GLY A 44 -8.28 -1.99 3.39
N GLU A 45 -9.09 -3.04 3.25
CA GLU A 45 -8.65 -4.43 3.41
C GLU A 45 -7.58 -4.83 2.39
N HIS A 46 -7.62 -4.26 1.18
CA HIS A 46 -6.70 -4.59 0.10
C HIS A 46 -5.54 -3.58 -0.06
N HIS A 47 -5.28 -2.73 0.95
CA HIS A 47 -4.24 -1.72 0.92
C HIS A 47 -2.88 -2.25 0.41
N GLY A 48 -2.43 -3.37 0.97
CA GLY A 48 -1.15 -3.98 0.59
C GLY A 48 -1.08 -4.40 -0.88
N LEU A 49 -2.18 -4.90 -1.43
CA LEU A 49 -2.26 -5.32 -2.83
C LEU A 49 -2.40 -4.13 -3.81
N LEU A 50 -2.97 -3.02 -3.34
CA LEU A 50 -3.12 -1.78 -4.11
C LEU A 50 -1.85 -0.94 -4.21
N GLN A 51 -0.79 -1.29 -3.47
CA GLN A 51 0.58 -0.79 -3.65
C GLN A 51 0.69 0.73 -3.81
N GLY A 52 0.13 1.49 -2.88
CA GLY A 52 0.22 2.95 -2.87
C GLY A 52 -0.79 3.69 -3.74
N LEU A 53 -1.74 3.00 -4.39
CA LEU A 53 -2.84 3.66 -5.11
C LEU A 53 -3.70 4.49 -4.17
N ILE A 54 -3.96 4.00 -2.96
CA ILE A 54 -4.74 4.71 -1.95
C ILE A 54 -4.04 6.04 -1.60
N GLU A 55 -2.74 6.01 -1.28
CA GLU A 55 -1.95 7.20 -0.97
C GLU A 55 -1.92 8.18 -2.14
N THR A 56 -1.67 7.65 -3.33
CA THR A 56 -1.49 8.44 -4.54
C THR A 56 -2.76 9.12 -5.00
N CYS A 57 -3.88 8.41 -4.98
CA CYS A 57 -5.15 8.89 -5.53
C CYS A 57 -6.00 9.65 -4.50
N MET A 58 -5.86 9.34 -3.20
CA MET A 58 -6.83 9.83 -2.22
C MET A 58 -6.28 10.84 -1.22
N ARG A 59 -5.00 10.74 -0.85
CA ARG A 59 -4.45 11.56 0.25
C ARG A 59 -4.66 13.05 0.06
N LYS A 60 -4.51 13.59 -1.15
CA LYS A 60 -4.66 15.02 -1.45
C LYS A 60 -6.10 15.42 -1.76
N GLU A 61 -6.80 14.61 -2.55
CA GLU A 61 -8.12 14.97 -3.08
C GLU A 61 -9.25 14.58 -2.13
N TYR A 62 -9.07 13.51 -1.35
CA TYR A 62 -10.08 12.96 -0.44
C TYR A 62 -9.51 12.70 0.96
N PRO A 63 -8.95 13.72 1.65
CA PRO A 63 -8.18 13.50 2.89
C PRO A 63 -9.00 12.88 4.03
N LYS A 64 -10.30 13.17 4.11
CA LYS A 64 -11.19 12.59 5.13
C LYS A 64 -11.46 11.11 4.87
N ASP A 65 -11.77 10.75 3.62
CA ASP A 65 -12.02 9.37 3.23
C ASP A 65 -10.71 8.55 3.28
N TYR A 66 -9.59 9.15 2.88
CA TYR A 66 -8.27 8.57 3.05
C TYR A 66 -7.99 8.17 4.50
N ALA A 67 -8.22 9.06 5.46
CA ALA A 67 -8.01 8.76 6.87
C ALA A 67 -8.88 7.58 7.36
N ARG A 68 -10.13 7.50 6.92
CA ARG A 68 -11.05 6.39 7.24
C ARG A 68 -10.57 5.06 6.63
N ILE A 69 -10.15 5.09 5.37
CA ILE A 69 -9.63 3.89 4.69
C ILE A 69 -8.34 3.39 5.37
N ILE A 70 -7.45 4.29 5.77
CA ILE A 70 -6.23 3.93 6.51
C ILE A 70 -6.57 3.33 7.89
N ASP A 71 -7.59 3.85 8.59
CA ASP A 71 -8.07 3.23 9.83
C ASP A 71 -8.58 1.79 9.62
N ILE A 72 -9.33 1.54 8.55
CA ILE A 72 -9.74 0.19 8.14
C ILE A 72 -8.53 -0.70 7.91
N THR A 73 -7.53 -0.21 7.18
CA THR A 73 -6.26 -0.93 6.91
C THR A 73 -5.60 -1.39 8.22
N TYR A 74 -5.48 -0.49 9.21
CA TYR A 74 -4.89 -0.84 10.50
C TYR A 74 -5.70 -1.89 11.27
N ARG A 75 -7.02 -1.74 11.31
CA ARG A 75 -7.91 -2.72 11.99
C ARG A 75 -7.84 -4.10 11.33
N PHE A 76 -7.85 -4.13 10.01
CA PHE A 76 -7.74 -5.38 9.24
C PHE A 76 -6.37 -6.03 9.44
N SER A 77 -5.29 -5.26 9.33
CA SER A 77 -3.93 -5.75 9.53
C SER A 77 -3.74 -6.36 10.92
N ALA A 78 -4.25 -5.72 11.97
CA ALA A 78 -4.15 -6.24 13.34
C ALA A 78 -4.84 -7.61 13.50
N GLY A 79 -5.98 -7.81 12.85
CA GLY A 79 -6.69 -9.10 12.85
C GLY A 79 -5.92 -10.18 12.09
N TRP A 80 -5.41 -9.84 10.92
CA TRP A 80 -4.70 -10.76 10.04
C TRP A 80 -3.37 -11.25 10.64
N ARG A 81 -2.63 -10.39 11.32
CA ARG A 81 -1.39 -10.72 12.02
C ARG A 81 -1.59 -11.77 13.12
N ARG A 82 -2.67 -11.68 13.88
CA ARG A 82 -3.02 -12.67 14.90
C ARG A 82 -3.34 -14.06 14.33
N ILE A 83 -3.79 -14.13 13.08
CA ILE A 83 -4.18 -15.38 12.41
C ILE A 83 -3.00 -16.05 11.72
N HIS A 84 -2.06 -15.32 11.16
CA HIS A 84 -1.06 -15.87 10.24
C HIS A 84 0.36 -16.04 10.80
N ASN A 85 0.67 -15.56 11.98
CA ASN A 85 1.98 -15.77 12.56
C ASN A 85 1.96 -16.20 14.05
N PRO A 86 1.36 -17.35 14.38
CA PRO A 86 1.34 -17.86 15.75
C PRO A 86 2.73 -18.32 16.23
N ASP A 87 3.67 -18.61 15.31
CA ASP A 87 4.90 -19.33 15.66
C ASP A 87 6.13 -18.44 15.88
N THR A 88 6.14 -17.20 15.42
CA THR A 88 7.36 -16.38 15.48
C THR A 88 7.33 -15.26 16.51
N ASN A 89 6.19 -14.85 17.03
CA ASN A 89 6.04 -13.66 17.90
C ASN A 89 6.74 -12.38 17.36
N GLU A 90 7.22 -12.40 16.12
CA GLU A 90 7.89 -11.28 15.48
C GLU A 90 6.93 -10.60 14.51
N ASP A 91 6.30 -9.53 14.96
CA ASP A 91 5.41 -8.67 14.18
C ASP A 91 6.23 -7.72 13.29
N VAL A 92 6.81 -8.26 12.24
CA VAL A 92 7.72 -7.52 11.36
C VAL A 92 7.05 -6.35 10.63
N ALA A 93 5.77 -6.50 10.28
CA ALA A 93 4.99 -5.44 9.60
C ALA A 93 4.36 -4.44 10.59
N ASP A 94 4.33 -4.73 11.90
CA ASP A 94 3.62 -3.95 12.90
C ASP A 94 4.23 -2.58 13.16
N ASN A 95 5.51 -2.42 12.89
CA ASN A 95 6.25 -1.19 13.16
C ASN A 95 6.27 -0.22 11.97
N LEU A 96 5.78 -0.63 10.80
CA LEU A 96 5.77 0.23 9.61
C LEU A 96 4.46 1.01 9.51
N THR A 97 4.56 2.30 9.23
CA THR A 97 3.39 3.07 8.77
C THR A 97 2.94 2.56 7.40
N THR A 98 1.70 2.85 7.00
CA THR A 98 1.20 2.47 5.66
C THR A 98 2.06 3.02 4.53
N THR A 99 2.57 4.24 4.67
CA THR A 99 3.48 4.85 3.70
C THR A 99 4.84 4.15 3.66
N GLU A 100 5.42 3.82 4.80
CA GLU A 100 6.68 3.06 4.89
C GLU A 100 6.51 1.66 4.29
N PHE A 101 5.42 0.97 4.61
CA PHE A 101 5.08 -0.33 4.04
C PHE A 101 4.94 -0.28 2.52
N THR A 102 4.20 0.71 2.00
CA THR A 102 4.04 0.92 0.55
C THR A 102 5.39 1.14 -0.14
N ILE A 103 6.23 2.04 0.40
CA ILE A 103 7.55 2.33 -0.17
C ILE A 103 8.45 1.09 -0.13
N ALA A 104 8.43 0.34 0.98
CA ALA A 104 9.19 -0.89 1.13
C ALA A 104 8.76 -1.95 0.11
N MET A 105 7.45 -2.08 -0.12
CA MET A 105 6.90 -3.05 -1.06
C MET A 105 7.24 -2.71 -2.52
N LEU A 106 7.09 -1.44 -2.93
CA LEU A 106 7.51 -0.98 -4.25
C LEU A 106 9.02 -1.17 -4.45
N ALA A 107 9.79 -0.86 -3.41
CA ALA A 107 11.23 -1.11 -3.39
C ALA A 107 11.56 -2.59 -3.57
N ASN A 108 10.90 -3.50 -2.85
CA ASN A 108 11.09 -4.94 -2.97
C ASN A 108 10.81 -5.45 -4.39
N ARG A 109 9.85 -4.84 -5.08
CA ARG A 109 9.51 -5.15 -6.48
C ARG A 109 10.48 -4.57 -7.52
N GLY A 110 11.56 -3.94 -7.09
CA GLY A 110 12.61 -3.44 -7.97
C GLY A 110 12.41 -2.00 -8.46
N TRP A 111 11.39 -1.28 -8.00
CA TRP A 111 11.21 0.12 -8.37
C TRP A 111 12.35 0.98 -7.85
N THR A 112 12.90 1.84 -8.67
CA THR A 112 13.91 2.82 -8.26
C THR A 112 13.31 3.90 -7.34
N ASN A 113 14.15 4.57 -6.57
CA ASN A 113 13.67 5.68 -5.72
C ASN A 113 13.04 6.82 -6.55
N LYS A 114 13.48 6.99 -7.79
CA LYS A 114 12.91 7.96 -8.73
C LYS A 114 11.49 7.56 -9.11
N GLU A 115 11.27 6.32 -9.52
CA GLU A 115 9.96 5.79 -9.91
C GLU A 115 8.97 5.83 -8.75
N ILE A 116 9.42 5.47 -7.53
CA ILE A 116 8.60 5.56 -6.32
C ILE A 116 8.24 7.01 -6.03
N ALA A 117 9.20 7.93 -6.11
CA ALA A 117 9.00 9.35 -5.87
C ALA A 117 7.96 9.95 -6.84
N GLU A 118 8.10 9.68 -8.13
CA GLU A 118 7.17 10.11 -9.17
C GLU A 118 5.77 9.51 -8.97
N TYR A 119 5.69 8.23 -8.65
CA TYR A 119 4.42 7.54 -8.45
C TYR A 119 3.65 8.05 -7.24
N MET A 120 4.34 8.26 -6.12
CA MET A 120 3.74 8.70 -4.86
C MET A 120 3.64 10.24 -4.71
N ASP A 121 4.11 10.98 -5.73
CA ASP A 121 4.17 12.45 -5.72
C ASP A 121 4.89 13.02 -4.49
N ILE A 122 6.10 12.49 -4.25
CA ILE A 122 7.03 12.89 -3.20
C ILE A 122 8.44 13.05 -3.77
N THR A 123 9.37 13.60 -2.99
CA THR A 123 10.76 13.74 -3.46
C THR A 123 11.55 12.42 -3.30
N GLN A 124 12.57 12.19 -4.12
CA GLN A 124 13.49 11.06 -3.95
C GLN A 124 14.17 11.08 -2.57
N ARG A 125 14.41 12.26 -2.02
CA ARG A 125 14.95 12.44 -0.66
C ARG A 125 13.98 11.85 0.37
N THR A 126 12.69 12.13 0.23
CA THR A 126 11.64 11.60 1.10
C THR A 126 11.58 10.07 1.01
N VAL A 127 11.67 9.51 -0.21
CA VAL A 127 11.73 8.04 -0.40
C VAL A 127 12.93 7.44 0.34
N LYS A 128 14.12 8.05 0.21
CA LYS A 128 15.33 7.60 0.93
C LYS A 128 15.15 7.64 2.44
N GLN A 129 14.55 8.71 2.97
CA GLN A 129 14.26 8.85 4.39
C GLN A 129 13.35 7.73 4.90
N HIS A 130 12.24 7.46 4.19
CA HIS A 130 11.35 6.35 4.54
C HIS A 130 12.05 4.99 4.48
N LEU A 131 12.85 4.73 3.43
CA LEU A 131 13.61 3.48 3.35
C LEU A 131 14.62 3.33 4.49
N THR A 132 15.28 4.42 4.89
CA THR A 132 16.16 4.39 6.06
C THR A 132 15.39 4.04 7.33
N CYS A 133 14.22 4.64 7.54
CA CYS A 133 13.34 4.30 8.67
C CYS A 133 12.93 2.83 8.63
N VAL A 134 12.50 2.34 7.45
CA VAL A 134 12.14 0.93 7.24
C VAL A 134 13.30 0.00 7.60
N PHE A 135 14.50 0.27 7.09
CA PHE A 135 15.67 -0.57 7.34
C PHE A 135 16.00 -0.62 8.83
N ASN A 136 15.93 0.52 9.52
CA ASN A 136 16.14 0.57 10.98
C ASN A 136 15.07 -0.22 11.74
N LYS A 137 13.79 -0.07 11.37
CA LYS A 137 12.68 -0.75 12.02
C LYS A 137 12.67 -2.27 11.80
N LEU A 138 13.10 -2.72 10.62
CA LEU A 138 13.22 -4.14 10.26
C LEU A 138 14.59 -4.72 10.62
N ASN A 139 15.50 -3.93 11.18
CA ASN A 139 16.87 -4.33 11.49
C ASN A 139 17.60 -4.95 10.28
N ILE A 140 17.45 -4.34 9.10
CA ILE A 140 18.12 -4.74 7.86
C ILE A 140 19.09 -3.66 7.39
N THR A 141 20.08 -4.06 6.59
CA THR A 141 21.14 -3.16 6.15
C THR A 141 21.05 -2.77 4.68
N ASN A 142 20.27 -3.49 3.90
CA ASN A 142 20.15 -3.26 2.47
C ASN A 142 18.78 -3.66 1.90
N ARG A 143 18.50 -3.11 0.74
CA ARG A 143 17.23 -3.29 0.04
C ARG A 143 16.92 -4.75 -0.33
N LYS A 144 17.92 -5.58 -0.59
CA LYS A 144 17.72 -6.98 -0.98
C LYS A 144 17.09 -7.82 0.13
N GLN A 145 17.29 -7.42 1.38
CA GLN A 145 16.73 -8.11 2.55
C GLN A 145 15.21 -7.84 2.71
N LEU A 146 14.65 -6.83 2.02
CA LEU A 146 13.20 -6.59 2.05
C LEU A 146 12.37 -7.79 1.60
N LYS A 147 12.92 -8.64 0.72
CA LYS A 147 12.25 -9.86 0.22
C LYS A 147 11.83 -10.82 1.34
N ASP A 148 12.50 -10.78 2.48
CA ASP A 148 12.25 -11.68 3.60
C ASP A 148 11.09 -11.19 4.47
N PHE A 149 10.66 -9.93 4.28
CA PHE A 149 9.64 -9.24 5.06
C PHE A 149 8.41 -8.78 4.25
N MET A 150 8.47 -8.86 2.93
CA MET A 150 7.40 -8.41 2.05
C MET A 150 6.77 -9.60 1.33
N LEU A 151 5.45 -9.53 1.12
CA LEU A 151 4.73 -10.52 0.32
C LEU A 151 5.31 -10.55 -1.10
N ARG A 152 5.48 -11.76 -1.62
CA ARG A 152 5.96 -12.03 -2.98
C ARG A 152 4.86 -11.81 -4.00
#